data_46fbe362b2ad97f1a084ae0a1a5c1b02
#
_entry.id   46fbe362b2ad97f1a084ae0a1a5c1b02
#
_cell.length_a   1.000
_cell.length_b   1.000
_cell.length_c   1.000
_cell.angle_alpha   90.00
_cell.angle_beta   90.00
_cell.angle_gamma   90.00
#
_symmetry.space_group_name_H-M   'P 1'
#
loop_
_entity.id
_entity.type
_entity.pdbx_description
1 polymer ?
#
loop_
_entity_poly.entity_id
_entity_poly.type
_entity_poly.pdbx_seq_one_letter_code
_entity_poly.pdbx_strand_id
1 'polypeptide(L)'
;IDTAGQGTIGTAMSVSSGVFTFPSTGIYLVQFNAFGNTASGGDNVGINLKVTTNNSSYAVVATAYDGNQGGRSMNLIGQSLIDVTDTSNVKVSFQALSIDSGSYLFGDTTGTSQNETYFTFIRLGDT
;
A
#
# COMPACT_ATOMS: atom_id res chain seq x y z
N ILE A 1 -0.34 1.74 12.25
CA ILE A 1 1.13 1.81 12.43
C ILE A 1 1.50 0.71 13.39
N ASP A 2 2.42 -0.14 12.95
CA ASP A 2 2.94 -1.22 13.78
C ASP A 2 3.70 -0.63 14.98
N THR A 3 3.30 -1.03 16.18
CA THR A 3 3.92 -0.58 17.43
C THR A 3 4.89 -1.61 18.01
N ALA A 4 5.03 -2.77 17.37
CA ALA A 4 5.78 -3.92 17.90
C ALA A 4 7.26 -3.91 17.49
N GLY A 5 7.92 -2.77 17.55
CA GLY A 5 9.38 -2.66 17.43
C GLY A 5 9.89 -2.07 16.12
N GLN A 6 9.05 -1.90 15.11
CA GLN A 6 9.45 -1.25 13.85
C GLN A 6 9.16 0.25 13.83
N GLY A 7 8.15 0.69 14.54
CA GLY A 7 7.87 2.09 14.85
C GLY A 7 7.89 3.04 13.66
N THR A 8 7.86 4.31 14.00
CA THR A 8 7.98 5.41 13.03
C THR A 8 9.27 6.17 13.30
N ILE A 9 10.09 6.35 12.28
CA ILE A 9 11.23 7.27 12.33
C ILE A 9 10.74 8.64 11.86
N GLY A 10 10.71 9.62 12.77
CA GLY A 10 10.18 10.95 12.51
C GLY A 10 8.65 11.02 12.67
N THR A 11 7.98 11.85 11.87
CA THR A 11 6.53 12.05 11.95
C THR A 11 5.79 11.05 11.08
N ALA A 12 4.84 10.34 11.68
CA ALA A 12 4.05 9.31 10.99
C ALA A 12 3.10 9.88 9.92
N MET A 13 2.78 9.06 8.92
CA MET A 13 1.62 9.25 8.07
C MET A 13 0.34 9.21 8.91
N SER A 14 -0.65 10.02 8.59
CA SER A 14 -2.00 9.83 9.10
C SER A 14 -2.85 9.09 8.07
N VAL A 15 -3.80 8.26 8.55
CA VAL A 15 -4.70 7.50 7.68
C VAL A 15 -6.15 7.69 8.12
N SER A 16 -7.03 7.95 7.15
CA SER A 16 -8.47 8.01 7.34
C SER A 16 -9.17 7.41 6.13
N SER A 17 -10.06 6.46 6.36
CA SER A 17 -10.82 5.76 5.29
C SER A 17 -9.94 5.23 4.14
N GLY A 18 -8.75 4.69 4.47
CA GLY A 18 -7.81 4.15 3.50
C GLY A 18 -6.98 5.19 2.73
N VAL A 19 -7.15 6.48 3.05
CA VAL A 19 -6.37 7.57 2.46
C VAL A 19 -5.26 7.98 3.42
N PHE A 20 -4.03 7.96 2.93
CA PHE A 20 -2.83 8.36 3.67
C PHE A 20 -2.47 9.81 3.35
N THR A 21 -2.27 10.60 4.40
CA THR A 21 -1.84 12.00 4.31
C THR A 21 -0.41 12.11 4.80
N PHE A 22 0.42 12.79 4.01
CA PHE A 22 1.83 13.02 4.31
C PHE A 22 2.00 14.05 5.43
N PRO A 23 2.99 13.86 6.34
CA PRO A 23 3.21 14.77 7.46
C PRO A 23 3.86 16.10 7.04
N SER A 24 4.55 16.13 5.92
CA SER A 24 5.22 17.32 5.38
C SER A 24 5.33 17.25 3.85
N THR A 25 5.64 18.36 3.20
CA THR A 25 6.04 18.40 1.80
C THR A 25 7.40 17.73 1.60
N GLY A 26 7.70 17.32 0.38
CA GLY A 26 8.96 16.67 0.01
C GLY A 26 8.77 15.53 -0.98
N ILE A 27 9.86 14.95 -1.43
CA ILE A 27 9.88 13.77 -2.30
C ILE A 27 9.85 12.52 -1.43
N TYR A 28 8.86 11.66 -1.67
CA TYR A 28 8.68 10.41 -0.93
C TYR A 28 8.79 9.20 -1.85
N LEU A 29 9.54 8.19 -1.41
CA LEU A 29 9.40 6.84 -1.90
C LEU A 29 8.22 6.19 -1.17
N VAL A 30 7.20 5.80 -1.93
CA VAL A 30 6.04 5.07 -1.43
C VAL A 30 6.08 3.66 -2.01
N GLN A 31 6.07 2.66 -1.14
CA GLN A 31 6.16 1.25 -1.51
C GLN A 31 5.06 0.46 -0.84
N PHE A 32 4.56 -0.55 -1.53
CA PHE A 32 3.71 -1.60 -0.93
C PHE A 32 4.35 -2.97 -1.10
N ASN A 33 4.13 -3.82 -0.12
CA ASN A 33 4.31 -5.25 -0.17
C ASN A 33 3.00 -5.88 0.31
N ALA A 34 2.37 -6.67 -0.52
CA ALA A 34 1.13 -7.34 -0.18
C ALA A 34 1.28 -8.85 -0.37
N PHE A 35 1.07 -9.57 0.71
CA PHE A 35 1.11 -11.03 0.73
C PHE A 35 -0.30 -11.58 0.75
N GLY A 36 -0.57 -12.58 -0.05
CA GLY A 36 -1.92 -13.12 -0.17
C GLY A 36 -1.98 -14.53 -0.72
N ASN A 37 -3.20 -14.98 -0.94
CA ASN A 37 -3.49 -16.30 -1.50
C ASN A 37 -4.66 -16.19 -2.46
N THR A 38 -4.59 -16.91 -3.59
CA THR A 38 -5.69 -17.00 -4.55
C THR A 38 -6.62 -18.16 -4.22
N ALA A 39 -7.90 -17.99 -4.53
CA ALA A 39 -8.88 -19.08 -4.51
C ALA A 39 -8.49 -20.18 -5.49
N SER A 40 -9.04 -21.37 -5.29
CA SER A 40 -8.91 -22.46 -6.25
C SER A 40 -9.65 -22.11 -7.56
N GLY A 41 -8.98 -22.19 -8.71
CA GLY A 41 -9.66 -22.02 -10.00
C GLY A 41 -9.09 -20.96 -10.93
N GLY A 42 -7.93 -20.39 -10.61
CA GLY A 42 -7.25 -19.46 -11.51
C GLY A 42 -7.71 -18.00 -11.35
N ASP A 43 -7.58 -17.50 -10.16
CA ASP A 43 -7.85 -16.10 -9.83
C ASP A 43 -6.61 -15.23 -10.02
N ASN A 44 -6.85 -13.95 -10.24
CA ASN A 44 -5.83 -12.90 -10.24
C ASN A 44 -6.11 -11.98 -9.06
N VAL A 45 -5.07 -11.66 -8.30
CA VAL A 45 -5.15 -10.63 -7.28
C VAL A 45 -4.18 -9.52 -7.61
N GLY A 46 -4.60 -8.29 -7.47
CA GLY A 46 -3.77 -7.13 -7.72
C GLY A 46 -3.88 -6.08 -6.64
N ILE A 47 -2.94 -5.16 -6.66
CA ILE A 47 -2.95 -3.96 -5.84
C ILE A 47 -2.48 -2.75 -6.64
N ASN A 48 -3.21 -1.65 -6.52
CA ASN A 48 -2.85 -0.36 -7.06
C ASN A 48 -2.34 0.56 -5.94
N LEU A 49 -1.26 1.27 -6.20
CA LEU A 49 -0.94 2.53 -5.53
C LEU A 49 -1.56 3.66 -6.34
N LYS A 50 -2.38 4.46 -5.70
CA LYS A 50 -3.07 5.60 -6.30
C LYS A 50 -2.64 6.90 -5.62
N VAL A 51 -2.46 7.96 -6.41
CA VAL A 51 -2.13 9.30 -5.93
C VAL A 51 -3.19 10.30 -6.37
N THR A 52 -3.47 11.26 -5.52
CA THR A 52 -4.19 12.49 -5.88
C THR A 52 -3.30 13.71 -5.65
N THR A 53 -3.45 14.72 -6.49
CA THR A 53 -2.79 16.03 -6.36
C THR A 53 -3.78 17.16 -6.10
N ASN A 54 -5.07 16.85 -6.00
CA ASN A 54 -6.16 17.80 -5.79
C ASN A 54 -7.15 17.34 -4.71
N ASN A 55 -6.79 16.32 -3.93
CA ASN A 55 -7.63 15.70 -2.88
C ASN A 55 -9.00 15.19 -3.38
N SER A 56 -9.13 14.92 -4.66
CA SER A 56 -10.41 14.54 -5.29
C SER A 56 -10.25 13.40 -6.29
N SER A 57 -9.48 13.61 -7.35
CA SER A 57 -9.28 12.63 -8.41
C SER A 57 -7.99 11.84 -8.18
N TYR A 58 -8.07 10.53 -8.28
CA TYR A 58 -6.94 9.62 -8.06
C TYR A 58 -6.48 8.98 -9.37
N ALA A 59 -5.17 9.01 -9.61
CA ALA A 59 -4.51 8.29 -10.70
C ALA A 59 -3.73 7.09 -10.14
N VAL A 60 -3.69 6.00 -10.89
CA VAL A 60 -2.85 4.84 -10.58
C VAL A 60 -1.41 5.16 -11.00
N VAL A 61 -0.45 5.00 -10.08
CA VAL A 61 0.98 5.26 -10.33
C VAL A 61 1.85 4.02 -10.20
N ALA A 62 1.36 2.98 -9.57
CA ALA A 62 1.98 1.66 -9.59
C ALA A 62 0.91 0.58 -9.44
N THR A 63 1.13 -0.55 -10.12
CA THR A 63 0.27 -1.73 -10.06
C THR A 63 1.13 -2.98 -9.98
N ALA A 64 0.72 -3.92 -9.15
CA ALA A 64 1.23 -5.28 -9.18
C ALA A 64 0.06 -6.25 -9.28
N TYR A 65 0.23 -7.27 -10.12
CA TYR A 65 -0.70 -8.39 -10.27
C TYR A 65 0.05 -9.69 -10.14
N ASP A 66 -0.59 -10.66 -9.55
CA ASP A 66 -0.18 -12.04 -9.62
C ASP A 66 -1.42 -12.91 -9.85
N GLY A 67 -1.26 -13.94 -10.69
CA GLY A 67 -2.31 -14.88 -11.02
C GLY A 67 -1.82 -16.30 -10.81
N ASN A 68 -2.60 -17.11 -10.12
CA ASN A 68 -2.21 -18.48 -9.83
C ASN A 68 -3.36 -19.48 -10.00
N GLN A 69 -3.03 -20.68 -10.40
CA GLN A 69 -3.96 -21.79 -10.39
C GLN A 69 -4.09 -22.37 -8.97
N GLY A 70 -4.90 -21.69 -8.17
CA GLY A 70 -5.48 -22.21 -6.93
C GLY A 70 -4.58 -22.49 -5.74
N GLY A 71 -4.88 -21.85 -4.63
CA GLY A 71 -4.38 -22.20 -3.31
C GLY A 71 -2.90 -21.92 -3.06
N ARG A 72 -2.27 -21.02 -3.83
CA ARG A 72 -0.87 -20.64 -3.64
C ARG A 72 -0.72 -19.22 -3.14
N SER A 73 0.28 -19.06 -2.28
CA SER A 73 0.67 -17.75 -1.78
C SER A 73 1.35 -16.93 -2.88
N MET A 74 1.12 -15.63 -2.87
CA MET A 74 1.72 -14.64 -3.76
C MET A 74 2.25 -13.47 -2.97
N ASN A 75 3.20 -12.76 -3.57
CA ASN A 75 3.75 -11.53 -3.01
C ASN A 75 3.76 -10.44 -4.08
N LEU A 76 3.01 -9.37 -3.84
CA LEU A 76 2.83 -8.25 -4.74
C LEU A 76 3.65 -7.06 -4.23
N ILE A 77 4.60 -6.60 -5.02
CA ILE A 77 5.47 -5.48 -4.66
C ILE A 77 5.36 -4.40 -5.72
N GLY A 78 5.20 -3.15 -5.28
CA GLY A 78 5.22 -2.00 -6.15
C GLY A 78 5.66 -0.74 -5.42
N GLN A 79 6.14 0.24 -6.17
CA GLN A 79 6.62 1.49 -5.61
C GLN A 79 6.50 2.65 -6.60
N SER A 80 6.48 3.86 -6.08
CA SER A 80 6.56 5.10 -6.87
C SER A 80 7.22 6.21 -6.07
N LEU A 81 7.82 7.16 -6.77
CA LEU A 81 8.24 8.43 -6.19
C LEU A 81 7.06 9.41 -6.27
N ILE A 82 6.74 10.04 -5.15
CA ILE A 82 5.66 11.01 -5.03
C ILE A 82 6.25 12.35 -4.58
N ASP A 83 6.05 13.37 -5.40
CA ASP A 83 6.36 14.75 -5.05
C ASP A 83 5.18 15.37 -4.30
N VAL A 84 5.37 15.61 -3.01
CA VAL A 84 4.35 16.18 -2.12
C VAL A 84 4.57 17.67 -2.01
N THR A 85 3.98 18.42 -2.91
CA THR A 85 4.05 19.90 -2.93
C THR A 85 3.07 20.56 -1.96
N ASP A 86 1.98 19.85 -1.58
CA ASP A 86 0.95 20.32 -0.66
C ASP A 86 0.30 19.11 0.05
N THR A 87 0.46 19.01 1.35
CA THR A 87 -0.09 17.91 2.16
C THR A 87 -1.62 17.89 2.26
N SER A 88 -2.29 18.99 1.96
CA SER A 88 -3.74 19.06 1.91
C SER A 88 -4.30 18.39 0.66
N ASN A 89 -3.57 18.46 -0.45
CA ASN A 89 -3.99 18.03 -1.77
C ASN A 89 -3.34 16.72 -2.23
N VAL A 90 -2.04 16.52 -1.92
CA VAL A 90 -1.31 15.32 -2.33
C VAL A 90 -1.50 14.23 -1.29
N LYS A 91 -2.16 13.15 -1.69
CA LYS A 91 -2.43 11.99 -0.82
C LYS A 91 -2.31 10.71 -1.62
N VAL A 92 -2.18 9.58 -0.94
CA VAL A 92 -2.13 8.27 -1.56
C VAL A 92 -3.14 7.31 -0.93
N SER A 93 -3.53 6.32 -1.72
CA SER A 93 -4.36 5.19 -1.27
C SER A 93 -3.90 3.92 -1.96
N PHE A 94 -4.20 2.78 -1.33
CA PHE A 94 -3.96 1.47 -1.90
C PHE A 94 -5.30 0.79 -2.15
N GLN A 95 -5.45 0.19 -3.32
CA GLN A 95 -6.68 -0.46 -3.75
C GLN A 95 -6.40 -1.89 -4.18
N ALA A 96 -6.97 -2.84 -3.47
CA ALA A 96 -6.98 -4.22 -3.91
C ALA A 96 -7.87 -4.38 -5.15
N LEU A 97 -7.47 -5.23 -6.08
CA LEU A 97 -8.14 -5.48 -7.35
C LEU A 97 -8.37 -6.96 -7.54
N SER A 98 -9.47 -7.29 -8.25
CA SER A 98 -9.73 -8.65 -8.71
C SER A 98 -9.66 -9.69 -7.60
N ILE A 99 -10.21 -9.39 -6.42
CA ILE A 99 -10.29 -10.34 -5.32
C ILE A 99 -11.61 -11.10 -5.44
N ASP A 100 -11.55 -12.32 -5.94
CA ASP A 100 -12.69 -13.22 -6.02
C ASP A 100 -12.97 -13.89 -4.66
N SER A 101 -14.14 -14.52 -4.56
CA SER A 101 -14.53 -15.24 -3.35
C SER A 101 -13.52 -16.34 -3.01
N GLY A 102 -12.93 -16.26 -1.83
CA GLY A 102 -11.91 -17.19 -1.35
C GLY A 102 -10.47 -16.76 -1.60
N SER A 103 -10.24 -15.66 -2.34
CA SER A 103 -8.94 -14.99 -2.42
C SER A 103 -8.83 -13.93 -1.33
N TYR A 104 -7.64 -13.71 -0.78
CA TYR A 104 -7.43 -12.75 0.29
C TYR A 104 -6.00 -12.24 0.36
N LEU A 105 -5.84 -11.05 0.91
CA LEU A 105 -4.55 -10.51 1.34
C LEU A 105 -4.41 -10.75 2.85
N PHE A 106 -3.23 -11.22 3.25
CA PHE A 106 -2.92 -11.43 4.65
C PHE A 106 -2.65 -10.09 5.35
N GLY A 107 -3.18 -9.94 6.56
CA GLY A 107 -2.74 -8.99 7.55
C GLY A 107 -2.16 -9.73 8.74
N ASP A 108 -1.59 -9.05 9.72
CA ASP A 108 -1.23 -9.69 10.98
C ASP A 108 -2.51 -10.01 11.76
N THR A 109 -2.89 -11.28 11.77
CA THR A 109 -4.05 -11.78 12.51
C THR A 109 -3.68 -12.48 13.82
N THR A 110 -2.39 -12.69 14.06
CA THR A 110 -1.90 -13.54 15.16
C THR A 110 -1.21 -12.76 16.27
N GLY A 111 -1.00 -11.47 16.11
CA GLY A 111 -0.27 -10.64 17.06
C GLY A 111 1.21 -11.02 17.18
N THR A 112 1.76 -11.67 16.15
CA THR A 112 3.14 -12.15 16.13
C THR A 112 4.13 -11.10 15.65
N SER A 113 3.68 -9.88 15.38
CA SER A 113 4.52 -8.76 14.92
C SER A 113 5.19 -9.01 13.56
N GLN A 114 4.53 -9.78 12.68
CA GLN A 114 4.99 -10.00 11.32
C GLN A 114 4.19 -9.12 10.35
N ASN A 115 4.90 -8.32 9.57
CA ASN A 115 4.30 -7.52 8.52
C ASN A 115 4.13 -8.38 7.26
N GLU A 116 2.96 -8.95 7.05
CA GLU A 116 2.63 -9.72 5.84
C GLU A 116 2.21 -8.78 4.70
N THR A 117 1.29 -7.86 4.96
CA THR A 117 0.96 -6.77 4.04
C THR A 117 1.28 -5.44 4.73
N TYR A 118 2.12 -4.63 4.10
CA TYR A 118 2.56 -3.36 4.66
C TYR A 118 2.83 -2.29 3.60
N PHE A 119 2.80 -1.05 4.05
CA PHE A 119 3.09 0.13 3.24
C PHE A 119 4.24 0.91 3.86
N THR A 120 5.23 1.25 3.05
CA THR A 120 6.43 1.98 3.47
C THR A 120 6.44 3.36 2.85
N PHE A 121 6.74 4.37 3.67
CA PHE A 121 6.84 5.77 3.26
C PHE A 121 8.19 6.29 3.73
N ILE A 122 9.05 6.67 2.79
CA ILE A 122 10.39 7.21 3.09
C ILE A 122 10.50 8.59 2.46
N ARG A 123 10.67 9.62 3.30
CA ARG A 123 10.97 10.95 2.80
C ARG A 123 12.44 11.01 2.38
N LEU A 124 12.69 11.34 1.13
CA LEU A 124 14.04 11.38 0.55
C LEU A 124 14.67 12.78 0.61
N GLY A 125 13.84 13.83 0.57
CA GLY A 125 14.33 15.20 0.57
C GLY A 125 13.20 16.21 0.38
N ASP A 126 13.59 17.44 0.11
CA ASP A 126 12.68 18.54 -0.19
C ASP A 126 12.20 18.49 -1.65
N THR A 127 11.07 19.15 -1.93
CA THR A 127 10.53 19.33 -3.29
C THR A 127 11.37 20.32 -4.08
#